data_251504476ba8aaf47d75bcb3a1c0903e
#
_entry.id   251504476ba8aaf47d75bcb3a1c0903e
#
_cell.length_a   1.000
_cell.length_b   1.000
_cell.length_c   1.000
_cell.angle_alpha   90.00
_cell.angle_beta   90.00
_cell.angle_gamma   90.00
#
_symmetry.space_group_name_H-M   'P 1'
#
loop_
_entity.id
_entity.type
_entity.pdbx_description
1 polymer ?
#
loop_
_entity_poly.entity_id
_entity_poly.type
_entity_poly.pdbx_seq_one_letter_code
_entity_poly.pdbx_strand_id
1 'polypeptide(L)'
;RSNVIQDESAVNAWRQFPTEGYKNINENKGIITNLVGIGVYLLVHTEHSLFMFNGDATLQTKDKSLQLLQPDAFDTNYVEVFTSDLGFGGLQDDLAFIVDQFGYIFYNNDFTRFYKFDNGQLSLIDQDIYLYLQDNKPTNVRFGNDKFNKRLLISLKLSNNTVKTLSYNYELGNFISFHDYNFIQGYNTKSKLYLVSGNNLYNDIYNFTDTKSYGTYES
;
A
#
# COMPACT_ATOMS: atom_id res chain seq x y z
N ARG A 1 -19.93 -11.54 -5.47
CA ARG A 1 -20.65 -10.95 -4.31
C ARG A 1 -21.67 -11.91 -3.74
N SER A 2 -22.04 -11.77 -2.48
CA SER A 2 -23.18 -12.47 -1.86
C SER A 2 -24.52 -11.85 -2.33
N ASN A 3 -25.61 -12.56 -2.11
CA ASN A 3 -26.94 -11.99 -2.32
C ASN A 3 -27.19 -10.78 -1.40
N VAL A 4 -27.93 -9.81 -1.91
CA VAL A 4 -28.40 -8.67 -1.12
C VAL A 4 -29.56 -9.16 -0.23
N ILE A 5 -29.56 -8.74 1.02
CA ILE A 5 -30.69 -9.01 1.93
C ILE A 5 -31.87 -8.15 1.44
N GLN A 6 -32.85 -8.78 0.84
CA GLN A 6 -34.09 -8.13 0.38
C GLN A 6 -35.23 -8.21 1.39
N ASP A 7 -35.11 -9.11 2.37
CA ASP A 7 -36.12 -9.35 3.40
C ASP A 7 -35.44 -9.87 4.67
N GLU A 8 -35.96 -9.52 5.86
CA GLU A 8 -35.46 -9.98 7.16
C GLU A 8 -35.46 -11.50 7.32
N SER A 9 -36.23 -12.21 6.49
CA SER A 9 -36.24 -13.67 6.45
C SER A 9 -34.99 -14.31 5.83
N ALA A 10 -34.18 -13.56 5.08
CA ALA A 10 -32.99 -14.06 4.39
C ALA A 10 -31.74 -14.03 5.28
N VAL A 11 -31.79 -14.63 6.45
CA VAL A 11 -30.75 -14.60 7.51
C VAL A 11 -29.33 -15.01 7.04
N ASN A 12 -29.21 -15.68 5.90
CA ASN A 12 -27.92 -16.15 5.38
C ASN A 12 -27.62 -15.66 3.94
N ALA A 13 -28.26 -14.59 3.48
CA ALA A 13 -28.05 -14.10 2.12
C ALA A 13 -26.55 -13.80 1.82
N TRP A 14 -25.80 -13.31 2.80
CA TRP A 14 -24.35 -13.05 2.70
C TRP A 14 -23.49 -14.30 2.47
N ARG A 15 -24.03 -15.50 2.71
CA ARG A 15 -23.37 -16.79 2.43
C ARG A 15 -23.72 -17.37 1.07
N GLN A 16 -24.67 -16.77 0.38
CA GLN A 16 -25.11 -17.23 -0.94
C GLN A 16 -24.43 -16.36 -2.01
N PHE A 17 -23.66 -17.02 -2.87
CA PHE A 17 -22.97 -16.39 -3.98
C PHE A 17 -23.63 -16.86 -5.28
N PRO A 18 -24.43 -16.02 -5.94
CA PRO A 18 -25.05 -16.41 -7.21
C PRO A 18 -23.96 -16.58 -8.28
N THR A 19 -24.23 -17.43 -9.25
CA THR A 19 -23.29 -17.74 -10.35
C THR A 19 -22.88 -16.53 -11.17
N GLU A 20 -23.68 -15.47 -11.16
CA GLU A 20 -23.41 -14.21 -11.86
C GLU A 20 -22.84 -13.11 -10.92
N GLY A 21 -22.65 -13.43 -9.64
CA GLY A 21 -22.21 -12.49 -8.61
C GLY A 21 -20.69 -12.25 -8.59
N TYR A 22 -20.03 -12.22 -9.75
CA TYR A 22 -18.61 -11.98 -9.86
C TYR A 22 -18.29 -10.93 -10.93
N LYS A 23 -17.15 -10.28 -10.79
CA LYS A 23 -16.59 -9.37 -11.79
C LYS A 23 -15.24 -9.91 -12.24
N ASN A 24 -15.06 -10.12 -13.53
CA ASN A 24 -13.78 -10.48 -14.09
C ASN A 24 -12.90 -9.25 -14.21
N ILE A 25 -11.67 -9.39 -13.73
CA ILE A 25 -10.59 -8.44 -13.98
C ILE A 25 -9.75 -9.02 -15.12
N ASN A 26 -9.08 -8.15 -15.87
CA ASN A 26 -8.28 -8.54 -17.02
C ASN A 26 -7.24 -9.61 -16.64
N GLU A 27 -7.41 -10.83 -17.12
CA GLU A 27 -6.57 -12.00 -16.83
C GLU A 27 -5.12 -11.82 -17.28
N ASN A 28 -4.85 -10.97 -18.26
CA ASN A 28 -3.49 -10.69 -18.74
C ASN A 28 -2.63 -9.90 -17.74
N LYS A 29 -3.21 -9.48 -16.61
CA LYS A 29 -2.52 -8.70 -15.58
C LYS A 29 -2.06 -9.53 -14.36
N GLY A 30 -2.12 -10.84 -14.49
CA GLY A 30 -1.73 -11.77 -13.44
C GLY A 30 -2.80 -11.99 -12.38
N ILE A 31 -2.45 -12.70 -11.33
CA ILE A 31 -3.37 -12.99 -10.20
C ILE A 31 -3.58 -11.75 -9.33
N ILE A 32 -4.69 -11.73 -8.60
CA ILE A 32 -4.94 -10.70 -7.58
C ILE A 32 -4.01 -10.98 -6.40
N THR A 33 -3.17 -10.01 -6.07
CA THR A 33 -2.21 -10.08 -4.97
C THR A 33 -2.69 -9.33 -3.74
N ASN A 34 -3.53 -8.29 -3.91
CA ASN A 34 -4.04 -7.52 -2.78
C ASN A 34 -5.39 -6.84 -3.07
N LEU A 35 -6.18 -6.64 -2.00
CA LEU A 35 -7.41 -5.87 -2.01
C LEU A 35 -7.34 -4.81 -0.91
N VAL A 36 -7.45 -3.54 -1.28
CA VAL A 36 -7.26 -2.41 -0.35
C VAL A 36 -8.43 -1.44 -0.44
N GLY A 37 -9.09 -1.20 0.70
CA GLY A 37 -10.09 -0.14 0.82
C GLY A 37 -9.44 1.17 1.27
N ILE A 38 -9.57 2.24 0.49
CA ILE A 38 -9.10 3.58 0.83
C ILE A 38 -10.18 4.60 0.55
N GLY A 39 -10.71 5.21 1.60
CA GLY A 39 -11.81 6.16 1.47
C GLY A 39 -12.99 5.51 0.76
N VAL A 40 -13.38 6.06 -0.37
CA VAL A 40 -14.47 5.58 -1.23
C VAL A 40 -14.02 4.58 -2.30
N TYR A 41 -12.73 4.29 -2.35
CA TYR A 41 -12.14 3.42 -3.39
C TYR A 41 -11.87 2.03 -2.86
N LEU A 42 -12.18 1.02 -3.66
CA LEU A 42 -11.64 -0.33 -3.54
C LEU A 42 -10.58 -0.51 -4.61
N LEU A 43 -9.34 -0.69 -4.18
CA LEU A 43 -8.21 -0.99 -5.04
C LEU A 43 -8.04 -2.50 -5.15
N VAL A 44 -7.94 -3.00 -6.37
CA VAL A 44 -7.61 -4.39 -6.67
C VAL A 44 -6.24 -4.41 -7.31
N HIS A 45 -5.27 -4.93 -6.58
CA HIS A 45 -3.89 -5.04 -7.04
C HIS A 45 -3.67 -6.43 -7.62
N THR A 46 -3.07 -6.47 -8.81
CA THR A 46 -2.63 -7.70 -9.45
C THR A 46 -1.10 -7.71 -9.57
N GLU A 47 -0.53 -8.82 -10.03
CA GLU A 47 0.92 -8.91 -10.26
C GLU A 47 1.47 -7.81 -11.17
N HIS A 48 0.66 -7.37 -12.16
CA HIS A 48 1.15 -6.44 -13.19
C HIS A 48 0.32 -5.16 -13.34
N SER A 49 -0.71 -4.94 -12.52
CA SER A 49 -1.53 -3.73 -12.60
C SER A 49 -2.26 -3.39 -11.31
N LEU A 50 -2.76 -2.16 -11.23
CA LEU A 50 -3.61 -1.66 -10.18
C LEU A 50 -4.94 -1.19 -10.78
N PHE A 51 -6.04 -1.73 -10.27
CA PHE A 51 -7.39 -1.36 -10.66
C PHE A 51 -8.11 -0.65 -9.52
N MET A 52 -8.92 0.33 -9.86
CA MET A 52 -9.71 1.10 -8.92
C MET A 52 -11.19 0.95 -9.21
N PHE A 53 -11.96 0.57 -8.21
CA PHE A 53 -13.40 0.63 -8.16
C PHE A 53 -13.82 1.82 -7.32
N ASN A 54 -14.73 2.63 -7.83
CA ASN A 54 -15.31 3.72 -7.06
C ASN A 54 -16.56 3.21 -6.34
N GLY A 55 -16.56 3.24 -5.00
CA GLY A 55 -17.69 2.86 -4.16
C GLY A 55 -18.77 3.92 -4.01
N ASP A 56 -18.47 5.18 -4.37
CA ASP A 56 -19.43 6.28 -4.32
C ASP A 56 -20.07 6.53 -5.69
N ALA A 57 -21.24 5.97 -5.89
CA ALA A 57 -22.11 6.34 -6.99
C ALA A 57 -22.92 7.60 -6.63
N THR A 58 -22.27 8.72 -6.39
CA THR A 58 -22.91 10.02 -6.26
C THR A 58 -22.98 10.68 -7.64
N LEU A 59 -24.13 10.64 -8.28
CA LEU A 59 -24.43 11.52 -9.41
C LEU A 59 -24.65 12.94 -8.88
N GLN A 60 -23.65 13.79 -9.01
CA GLN A 60 -23.82 15.22 -8.83
C GLN A 60 -24.55 15.81 -10.04
N THR A 61 -25.84 16.00 -9.90
CA THR A 61 -26.59 16.91 -10.79
C THR A 61 -26.47 18.32 -10.22
N LYS A 62 -26.48 19.34 -11.10
CA LYS A 62 -26.24 20.75 -10.76
C LYS A 62 -27.11 21.31 -9.63
N ASP A 63 -28.20 20.66 -9.24
CA ASP A 63 -29.17 21.18 -8.29
C ASP A 63 -29.50 20.27 -7.09
N LYS A 64 -29.10 19.02 -7.07
CA LYS A 64 -29.31 18.10 -5.93
C LYS A 64 -28.31 16.95 -5.99
N SER A 65 -27.68 16.63 -4.87
CA SER A 65 -26.99 15.36 -4.67
C SER A 65 -28.03 14.24 -4.52
N LEU A 66 -28.35 13.57 -5.60
CA LEU A 66 -29.07 12.31 -5.56
C LEU A 66 -28.03 11.25 -5.22
N GLN A 67 -28.04 10.78 -3.97
CA GLN A 67 -27.45 9.48 -3.64
C GLN A 67 -28.33 8.43 -4.32
N LEU A 68 -27.94 8.02 -5.50
CA LEU A 68 -28.40 6.73 -6.00
C LEU A 68 -27.72 5.70 -5.11
N LEU A 69 -28.49 5.05 -4.28
CA LEU A 69 -28.15 3.76 -3.70
C LEU A 69 -27.99 2.79 -4.90
N GLN A 70 -26.84 2.88 -5.58
CA GLN A 70 -26.48 1.81 -6.48
C GLN A 70 -26.22 0.57 -5.61
N PRO A 71 -26.91 -0.51 -5.87
CA PRO A 71 -26.82 -1.70 -5.02
C PRO A 71 -25.41 -2.32 -5.04
N ASP A 72 -24.47 -1.81 -5.85
CA ASP A 72 -23.23 -2.52 -6.07
C ASP A 72 -22.07 -1.69 -6.57
N ALA A 73 -21.05 -1.54 -5.73
CA ALA A 73 -19.73 -1.02 -6.14
C ALA A 73 -19.10 -1.85 -7.29
N PHE A 74 -19.52 -3.11 -7.44
CA PHE A 74 -19.05 -4.01 -8.50
C PHE A 74 -19.82 -3.87 -9.82
N ASP A 75 -20.96 -3.19 -9.85
CA ASP A 75 -21.67 -2.88 -11.10
C ASP A 75 -21.03 -1.70 -11.84
N THR A 76 -20.21 -0.89 -11.15
CA THR A 76 -19.45 0.17 -11.80
C THR A 76 -18.27 -0.40 -12.58
N ASN A 77 -17.92 0.25 -13.70
CA ASN A 77 -16.70 -0.11 -14.40
C ASN A 77 -15.49 0.26 -13.55
N TYR A 78 -14.56 -0.69 -13.43
CA TYR A 78 -13.27 -0.42 -12.84
C TYR A 78 -12.38 0.34 -13.83
N VAL A 79 -11.47 1.13 -13.27
CA VAL A 79 -10.47 1.88 -14.04
C VAL A 79 -9.10 1.29 -13.72
N GLU A 80 -8.30 1.01 -14.75
CA GLU A 80 -6.88 0.73 -14.57
C GLU A 80 -6.18 2.04 -14.22
N VAL A 81 -5.55 2.08 -13.04
CA VAL A 81 -4.98 3.33 -12.48
C VAL A 81 -3.73 3.76 -13.23
N PHE A 82 -2.99 2.79 -13.77
CA PHE A 82 -1.78 3.05 -14.52
C PHE A 82 -2.06 3.24 -16.00
N THR A 83 -1.67 4.38 -16.50
CA THR A 83 -1.47 4.61 -17.93
C THR A 83 0.01 4.44 -18.26
N SER A 84 0.33 4.08 -19.50
CA SER A 84 1.62 3.59 -20.00
C SER A 84 2.90 4.31 -19.54
N ASP A 85 2.83 5.58 -19.18
CA ASP A 85 4.01 6.40 -18.91
C ASP A 85 4.64 6.15 -17.53
N LEU A 86 3.87 5.59 -16.58
CA LEU A 86 4.34 5.26 -15.22
C LEU A 86 4.63 3.77 -15.03
N GLY A 87 4.47 2.95 -16.07
CA GLY A 87 4.51 1.50 -15.96
C GLY A 87 3.17 0.93 -15.52
N PHE A 88 3.08 -0.39 -15.40
CA PHE A 88 1.82 -1.06 -15.08
C PHE A 88 1.58 -1.23 -13.59
N GLY A 89 2.56 -0.89 -12.73
CA GLY A 89 2.44 -0.78 -11.28
C GLY A 89 1.81 -1.95 -10.56
N GLY A 90 2.22 -3.16 -10.91
CA GLY A 90 1.78 -4.35 -10.21
C GLY A 90 2.45 -4.52 -8.85
N LEU A 91 1.96 -5.48 -8.07
CA LEU A 91 2.51 -5.87 -6.78
C LEU A 91 2.87 -7.36 -6.84
N GLN A 92 4.16 -7.67 -6.95
CA GLN A 92 4.64 -9.05 -7.07
C GLN A 92 4.88 -9.71 -5.71
N ASP A 93 5.16 -8.91 -4.67
CA ASP A 93 5.29 -9.36 -3.28
C ASP A 93 4.09 -8.84 -2.47
N ASP A 94 3.22 -9.73 -2.03
CA ASP A 94 1.99 -9.45 -1.29
C ASP A 94 2.20 -8.79 0.08
N LEU A 95 3.46 -8.66 0.53
CA LEU A 95 3.86 -7.96 1.75
C LEU A 95 4.60 -6.65 1.48
N ALA A 96 4.87 -6.32 0.22
CA ALA A 96 5.61 -5.11 -0.16
C ALA A 96 4.70 -3.88 -0.28
N PHE A 97 3.83 -3.68 0.71
CA PHE A 97 2.95 -2.52 0.79
C PHE A 97 2.65 -2.07 2.22
N ILE A 98 2.10 -0.89 2.33
CA ILE A 98 1.51 -0.37 3.56
C ILE A 98 0.30 0.52 3.25
N VAL A 99 -0.69 0.49 4.12
CA VAL A 99 -1.83 1.41 4.12
C VAL A 99 -1.77 2.22 5.40
N ASP A 100 -1.71 3.53 5.27
CA ASP A 100 -1.70 4.43 6.41
C ASP A 100 -2.53 5.70 6.14
N GLN A 101 -2.41 6.68 7.04
CA GLN A 101 -3.12 7.96 6.91
C GLN A 101 -2.67 8.81 5.71
N PHE A 102 -1.54 8.48 5.08
CA PHE A 102 -0.97 9.18 3.93
C PHE A 102 -1.29 8.50 2.60
N GLY A 103 -1.97 7.35 2.64
CA GLY A 103 -2.42 6.62 1.48
C GLY A 103 -1.96 5.16 1.43
N TYR A 104 -2.00 4.59 0.25
CA TYR A 104 -1.50 3.25 -0.06
C TYR A 104 -0.14 3.37 -0.74
N ILE A 105 0.90 2.90 -0.07
CA ILE A 105 2.27 2.92 -0.58
C ILE A 105 2.69 1.48 -0.87
N PHE A 106 3.29 1.24 -2.02
CA PHE A 106 3.73 -0.09 -2.43
C PHE A 106 4.99 -0.04 -3.29
N TYR A 107 5.66 -1.17 -3.35
CA TYR A 107 6.85 -1.36 -4.16
C TYR A 107 6.56 -2.31 -5.33
N ASN A 108 6.91 -1.88 -6.52
CA ASN A 108 6.83 -2.68 -7.74
C ASN A 108 8.22 -3.22 -8.09
N ASN A 109 8.36 -4.55 -8.13
CA ASN A 109 9.62 -5.21 -8.44
C ASN A 109 10.01 -5.08 -9.92
N ASP A 110 9.04 -5.12 -10.84
CA ASP A 110 9.30 -5.10 -12.29
C ASP A 110 10.00 -3.82 -12.71
N PHE A 111 9.58 -2.69 -12.15
CA PHE A 111 10.12 -1.37 -12.45
C PHE A 111 11.09 -0.84 -11.38
N THR A 112 11.22 -1.56 -10.25
CA THR A 112 12.08 -1.15 -9.13
C THR A 112 11.71 0.26 -8.64
N ARG A 113 10.40 0.50 -8.37
CA ARG A 113 9.84 1.82 -8.04
C ARG A 113 8.93 1.77 -6.83
N PHE A 114 8.89 2.87 -6.08
CA PHE A 114 7.91 3.10 -5.02
C PHE A 114 6.81 4.02 -5.50
N TYR A 115 5.58 3.57 -5.30
CA TYR A 115 4.38 4.32 -5.65
C TYR A 115 3.55 4.64 -4.41
N LYS A 116 2.85 5.75 -4.47
CA LYS A 116 1.85 6.17 -3.50
C LYS A 116 0.54 6.45 -4.21
N PHE A 117 -0.53 5.82 -3.77
CA PHE A 117 -1.88 6.14 -4.16
C PHE A 117 -2.58 6.89 -3.02
N ASP A 118 -3.07 8.08 -3.32
CA ASP A 118 -3.75 8.96 -2.37
C ASP A 118 -4.79 9.82 -3.08
N ASN A 119 -5.99 9.97 -2.51
CA ASN A 119 -7.08 10.78 -3.06
C ASN A 119 -7.39 10.53 -4.55
N GLY A 120 -7.35 9.27 -4.98
CA GLY A 120 -7.62 8.89 -6.37
C GLY A 120 -6.46 9.13 -7.35
N GLN A 121 -5.31 9.56 -6.86
CA GLN A 121 -4.12 9.83 -7.67
C GLN A 121 -2.97 8.91 -7.30
N LEU A 122 -2.20 8.54 -8.32
CA LEU A 122 -0.97 7.79 -8.18
C LEU A 122 0.24 8.69 -8.41
N SER A 123 1.23 8.58 -7.55
CA SER A 123 2.49 9.32 -7.65
C SER A 123 3.69 8.44 -7.35
N LEU A 124 4.85 8.79 -7.91
CA LEU A 124 6.14 8.20 -7.55
C LEU A 124 6.70 8.95 -6.35
N ILE A 125 7.25 8.20 -5.39
CA ILE A 125 7.86 8.80 -4.18
C ILE A 125 9.37 8.59 -4.10
N ASP A 126 9.97 7.94 -5.07
CA ASP A 126 11.38 7.50 -5.09
C ASP A 126 12.27 8.26 -6.07
N GLN A 127 11.87 9.46 -6.46
CA GLN A 127 12.60 10.24 -7.48
C GLN A 127 14.03 10.57 -7.05
N ASP A 128 14.23 10.84 -5.77
CA ASP A 128 15.52 11.19 -5.15
C ASP A 128 16.47 10.00 -4.97
N ILE A 129 15.93 8.77 -4.88
CA ILE A 129 16.71 7.54 -4.69
C ILE A 129 16.63 6.57 -5.87
N TYR A 130 16.04 6.99 -6.99
CA TYR A 130 15.79 6.11 -8.13
C TYR A 130 17.05 5.40 -8.64
N LEU A 131 18.15 6.13 -8.83
CA LEU A 131 19.41 5.55 -9.30
C LEU A 131 19.97 4.53 -8.31
N TYR A 132 19.88 4.82 -7.01
CA TYR A 132 20.29 3.88 -5.97
C TYR A 132 19.49 2.57 -6.04
N LEU A 133 18.17 2.65 -6.25
CA LEU A 133 17.31 1.47 -6.37
C LEU A 133 17.65 0.65 -7.63
N GLN A 134 17.94 1.32 -8.76
CA GLN A 134 18.31 0.63 -10.00
C GLN A 134 19.63 -0.12 -9.87
N ASP A 135 20.61 0.48 -9.20
CA ASP A 135 21.92 -0.13 -8.99
C ASP A 135 21.88 -1.29 -7.98
N ASN A 136 21.00 -1.21 -6.98
CA ASN A 136 20.99 -2.15 -5.86
C ASN A 136 19.80 -3.13 -5.86
N LYS A 137 18.84 -2.99 -6.73
CA LYS A 137 17.65 -3.83 -6.97
C LYS A 137 17.17 -4.62 -5.74
N PRO A 138 16.25 -4.06 -4.95
CA PRO A 138 15.68 -4.75 -3.80
C PRO A 138 14.96 -6.05 -4.23
N THR A 139 15.22 -7.13 -3.52
CA THR A 139 14.58 -8.44 -3.73
C THR A 139 13.46 -8.70 -2.73
N ASN A 140 13.46 -7.96 -1.62
CA ASN A 140 12.42 -8.02 -0.60
C ASN A 140 12.28 -6.64 0.02
N VAL A 141 11.05 -6.17 0.15
CA VAL A 141 10.72 -4.85 0.71
C VAL A 141 9.69 -5.01 1.82
N ARG A 142 9.93 -4.38 2.96
CA ARG A 142 9.00 -4.37 4.10
C ARG A 142 8.85 -2.96 4.64
N PHE A 143 7.65 -2.66 5.08
CA PHE A 143 7.28 -1.32 5.52
C PHE A 143 7.00 -1.28 7.02
N GLY A 144 7.37 -0.17 7.66
CA GLY A 144 7.03 0.14 9.04
C GLY A 144 6.70 1.62 9.17
N ASN A 145 5.51 1.94 9.66
CA ASN A 145 5.09 3.33 9.83
C ASN A 145 5.50 3.84 11.21
N ASP A 146 6.41 4.81 11.26
CA ASP A 146 6.77 5.53 12.48
C ASP A 146 5.93 6.81 12.61
N LYS A 147 4.73 6.65 13.14
CA LYS A 147 3.77 7.75 13.31
C LYS A 147 4.28 8.86 14.21
N PHE A 148 5.11 8.53 15.20
CA PHE A 148 5.63 9.49 16.15
C PHE A 148 6.58 10.49 15.47
N ASN A 149 7.46 9.99 14.59
CA ASN A 149 8.41 10.83 13.87
C ASN A 149 7.94 11.18 12.45
N LYS A 150 6.68 10.90 12.12
CA LYS A 150 6.06 11.22 10.82
C LYS A 150 6.88 10.70 9.63
N ARG A 151 7.38 9.47 9.75
CA ARG A 151 8.21 8.85 8.72
C ARG A 151 7.79 7.41 8.44
N LEU A 152 8.05 6.99 7.24
CA LEU A 152 7.93 5.62 6.80
C LEU A 152 9.32 4.99 6.80
N LEU A 153 9.48 3.87 7.48
CA LEU A 153 10.67 3.04 7.41
C LEU A 153 10.46 1.97 6.36
N ILE A 154 11.42 1.79 5.47
CA ILE A 154 11.37 0.81 4.39
C ILE A 154 12.61 -0.06 4.49
N SER A 155 12.44 -1.30 4.94
CA SER A 155 13.51 -2.28 5.00
C SER A 155 13.67 -2.96 3.65
N LEU A 156 14.87 -2.90 3.09
CA LEU A 156 15.24 -3.46 1.81
C LEU A 156 16.23 -4.60 2.00
N LYS A 157 15.95 -5.75 1.40
CA LYS A 157 16.96 -6.77 1.16
C LYS A 157 17.41 -6.65 -0.29
N LEU A 158 18.68 -6.33 -0.50
CA LEU A 158 19.26 -6.09 -1.81
C LEU A 158 19.68 -7.41 -2.48
N SER A 159 19.91 -7.38 -3.79
CA SER A 159 20.35 -8.53 -4.57
C SER A 159 21.67 -9.15 -4.11
N ASN A 160 22.54 -8.37 -3.51
CA ASN A 160 23.81 -8.83 -2.89
C ASN A 160 23.64 -9.36 -1.46
N ASN A 161 22.40 -9.57 -0.99
CA ASN A 161 22.02 -9.98 0.37
C ASN A 161 22.32 -8.93 1.47
N THR A 162 22.81 -7.76 1.16
CA THR A 162 22.84 -6.68 2.15
C THR A 162 21.43 -6.22 2.50
N VAL A 163 21.28 -5.75 3.73
CA VAL A 163 20.01 -5.19 4.20
C VAL A 163 20.23 -3.74 4.58
N LYS A 164 19.33 -2.88 4.13
CA LYS A 164 19.31 -1.46 4.45
C LYS A 164 17.89 -1.04 4.78
N THR A 165 17.75 -0.11 5.69
CA THR A 165 16.46 0.53 5.95
C THR A 165 16.52 1.98 5.54
N LEU A 166 15.57 2.40 4.71
CA LEU A 166 15.38 3.79 4.29
C LEU A 166 14.37 4.46 5.20
N SER A 167 14.53 5.74 5.42
CA SER A 167 13.56 6.58 6.12
C SER A 167 13.01 7.63 5.18
N TYR A 168 11.71 7.56 4.88
CA TYR A 168 10.98 8.53 4.08
C TYR A 168 10.18 9.46 4.99
N ASN A 169 10.35 10.76 4.86
CA ASN A 169 9.64 11.75 5.66
C ASN A 169 8.37 12.19 4.92
N TYR A 170 7.22 12.04 5.56
CA TYR A 170 5.92 12.39 4.97
C TYR A 170 5.72 13.89 4.75
N GLU A 171 6.29 14.73 5.61
CA GLU A 171 6.14 16.19 5.51
C GLU A 171 7.03 16.79 4.42
N LEU A 172 8.24 16.25 4.28
CA LEU A 172 9.20 16.68 3.27
C LEU A 172 8.96 16.03 1.92
N GLY A 173 8.28 14.88 1.89
CA GLY A 173 8.00 14.12 0.68
C GLY A 173 9.23 13.48 0.03
N ASN A 174 10.29 13.22 0.80
CA ASN A 174 11.53 12.65 0.30
C ASN A 174 12.19 11.68 1.30
N PHE A 175 13.18 10.93 0.83
CA PHE A 175 14.02 10.07 1.65
C PHE A 175 15.08 10.91 2.38
N ILE A 176 15.24 10.67 3.69
CA ILE A 176 16.09 11.49 4.56
C ILE A 176 17.29 10.75 5.14
N SER A 177 17.23 9.44 5.26
CA SER A 177 18.33 8.69 5.87
C SER A 177 18.33 7.21 5.49
N PHE A 178 19.53 6.61 5.62
CA PHE A 178 19.77 5.18 5.55
C PHE A 178 20.14 4.66 6.94
N HIS A 179 19.69 3.44 7.24
CA HIS A 179 20.01 2.75 8.48
C HIS A 179 20.51 1.33 8.16
N ASP A 180 21.35 0.78 8.99
CA ASP A 180 21.97 -0.54 8.82
C ASP A 180 21.21 -1.69 9.53
N TYR A 181 20.10 -1.39 10.18
CA TYR A 181 19.20 -2.40 10.72
C TYR A 181 18.14 -2.85 9.70
N ASN A 182 17.56 -4.02 9.93
CA ASN A 182 16.46 -4.54 9.13
C ASN A 182 15.28 -4.96 10.01
N PHE A 183 14.12 -5.03 9.40
CA PHE A 183 12.92 -5.59 10.00
C PHE A 183 12.06 -6.30 8.95
N ILE A 184 11.23 -7.22 9.40
CA ILE A 184 10.25 -7.91 8.57
C ILE A 184 8.84 -7.36 8.76
N GLN A 185 8.59 -6.67 9.87
CA GLN A 185 7.30 -6.07 10.17
C GLN A 185 7.44 -4.97 11.22
N GLY A 186 6.65 -3.91 11.09
CA GLY A 186 6.55 -2.83 12.05
C GLY A 186 5.14 -2.71 12.64
N TYR A 187 5.05 -2.47 13.94
CA TYR A 187 3.79 -2.27 14.67
C TYR A 187 3.84 -0.97 15.45
N ASN A 188 2.78 -0.18 15.36
CA ASN A 188 2.64 1.04 16.13
C ASN A 188 1.72 0.84 17.33
N THR A 189 2.14 1.39 18.46
CA THR A 189 1.26 1.75 19.57
C THR A 189 1.05 3.26 19.58
N LYS A 190 0.33 3.79 20.57
CA LYS A 190 0.09 5.25 20.69
C LYS A 190 1.38 6.07 20.74
N SER A 191 2.47 5.50 21.29
CA SER A 191 3.71 6.25 21.61
C SER A 191 4.98 5.56 21.13
N LYS A 192 4.90 4.37 20.53
CA LYS A 192 6.08 3.56 20.24
C LYS A 192 5.93 2.79 18.94
N LEU A 193 7.03 2.68 18.22
CA LEU A 193 7.18 1.77 17.10
C LEU A 193 7.89 0.50 17.58
N TYR A 194 7.35 -0.65 17.25
CA TYR A 194 7.97 -1.95 17.45
C TYR A 194 8.34 -2.54 16.11
N LEU A 195 9.58 -2.99 15.98
CA LEU A 195 10.11 -3.63 14.77
C LEU A 195 10.43 -5.09 15.08
N VAL A 196 9.98 -5.98 14.23
CA VAL A 196 10.30 -7.40 14.29
C VAL A 196 11.44 -7.69 13.33
N SER A 197 12.54 -8.27 13.85
CA SER A 197 13.66 -8.75 13.04
C SER A 197 14.07 -10.14 13.49
N GLY A 198 13.95 -11.11 12.61
CA GLY A 198 14.09 -12.52 12.97
C GLY A 198 13.08 -12.93 14.06
N ASN A 199 13.58 -13.47 15.16
CA ASN A 199 12.76 -13.86 16.33
C ASN A 199 12.72 -12.79 17.42
N ASN A 200 13.23 -11.60 17.17
CA ASN A 200 13.35 -10.53 18.15
C ASN A 200 12.38 -9.39 17.86
N LEU A 201 11.85 -8.81 18.93
CA LEU A 201 11.04 -7.60 18.91
C LEU A 201 11.88 -6.44 19.45
N TYR A 202 12.11 -5.45 18.63
CA TYR A 202 12.83 -4.24 19.00
C TYR A 202 11.83 -3.12 19.25
N ASN A 203 12.08 -2.37 20.31
CA ASN A 203 11.34 -1.16 20.60
C ASN A 203 12.20 0.02 20.16
N ASP A 204 11.73 0.77 19.19
CA ASP A 204 12.33 2.02 18.77
C ASP A 204 11.98 3.10 19.81
N ILE A 205 12.65 3.02 20.97
CA ILE A 205 12.55 4.03 22.02
C ILE A 205 13.55 5.12 21.68
N TYR A 206 13.05 6.27 21.24
CA TYR A 206 13.85 7.48 21.18
C TYR A 206 14.13 8.00 22.58
N ASN A 207 15.06 7.38 23.27
CA ASN A 207 15.67 7.95 24.47
C ASN A 207 16.72 8.95 23.99
N PHE A 208 16.36 10.20 23.87
CA PHE A 208 17.29 11.30 23.60
C PHE A 208 18.41 11.43 24.66
N THR A 209 18.36 10.68 25.74
CA THR A 209 19.36 10.69 26.81
C THR A 209 20.36 9.54 26.71
N ASP A 210 20.15 8.54 25.86
CA ASP A 210 21.04 7.39 25.75
C ASP A 210 21.94 7.58 24.53
N THR A 211 23.23 7.80 24.75
CA THR A 211 24.27 7.94 23.74
C THR A 211 24.62 6.64 23.02
N LYS A 212 23.84 5.59 23.19
CA LYS A 212 24.00 4.34 22.45
C LYS A 212 23.42 4.49 21.05
N SER A 213 24.30 4.42 20.08
CA SER A 213 24.06 4.57 18.66
C SER A 213 22.87 3.73 18.16
N TYR A 214 21.84 4.37 17.70
CA TYR A 214 20.80 3.75 16.88
C TYR A 214 21.33 3.68 15.45
N GLY A 215 21.88 2.55 15.05
CA GLY A 215 22.41 2.36 13.71
C GLY A 215 23.42 3.45 13.28
N THR A 216 24.44 3.08 12.59
CA THR A 216 25.33 4.06 11.98
C THR A 216 24.62 4.67 10.78
N TYR A 217 24.45 6.00 10.80
CA TYR A 217 24.08 6.74 9.61
C TYR A 217 25.26 6.72 8.67
N GLU A 218 25.12 6.19 7.48
CA GLU A 218 26.08 6.41 6.41
C GLU A 218 25.82 7.82 5.86
N SER A 219 26.77 8.73 6.08
CA SER A 219 26.81 10.08 5.51
C SER A 219 27.20 10.06 4.04
#